data_aeaf2e56e256e0b8d3d2f2f2d6398aa6
#
_entry.id   aeaf2e56e256e0b8d3d2f2f2d6398aa6
#
_cell.length_a   1.000
_cell.length_b   1.000
_cell.length_c   1.000
_cell.angle_alpha   90.00
_cell.angle_beta   90.00
_cell.angle_gamma   90.00
#
_symmetry.space_group_name_H-M   'P 1'
#
loop_
_entity.id
_entity.type
_entity.pdbx_description
1 polymer ?
#
loop_
_entity_poly.entity_id
_entity_poly.type
_entity_poly.pdbx_seq_one_letter_code
_entity_poly.pdbx_strand_id
1 'polypeptide(L)'
;MKQILLFLLFSTFSFSQTLVVSDENLINTYISIENERLFLFYPDKLVDVNLKTLSTKDVLYDFSNIYFKSFIGVSVNFKCYFLDPLGGGVYLFENYKLKRIDTSYKHRMQIESSVFTYKNGIYKYGGYGFWSNRNFITKFNFETNQWDFVPHLNSKELPSGSHKSIVKIIEDDLYVYGGLRVNKFNPDIIEDNNEIWKFNFIDKVWKKLGINNLQKDNILNNTKIDYGDKSLFFDKETSSTTHVDFINNKVTTYKNSTLLNSLSFLPISFFHKNKFFLFVRENPSSPNLVLKIRNEDEILGEIIDQKSFYRNQLVIIILMVIIGSVLILILVYKIIRGVNKKRNKLSVKFKNKVNFKNKEVDLDDISYEIVKILVNNEFVLSKDIIPLLKIPHMDYAYSTRVMRDTLFQINFKLKRLVKSETDVIVIKKSDYDKRIKQYSINQKLFNKS
;
A
#
# COMPACT_ATOMS: atom_id res chain seq x y z
N MET A 1 -31.17 -78.48 -11.13
CA MET A 1 -31.04 -77.33 -12.05
C MET A 1 -30.31 -76.20 -11.32
N LYS A 2 -29.00 -76.05 -11.58
CA LYS A 2 -28.19 -74.97 -11.06
C LYS A 2 -28.18 -73.85 -12.10
N GLN A 3 -28.81 -72.70 -11.77
CA GLN A 3 -28.67 -71.50 -12.57
C GLN A 3 -27.29 -70.87 -12.32
N ILE A 4 -26.51 -70.85 -13.35
CA ILE A 4 -25.22 -70.11 -13.38
C ILE A 4 -25.56 -68.66 -13.76
N LEU A 5 -25.45 -67.75 -12.78
CA LEU A 5 -25.59 -66.30 -13.00
C LEU A 5 -24.26 -65.79 -13.54
N LEU A 6 -24.20 -65.53 -14.84
CA LEU A 6 -23.04 -64.97 -15.51
C LEU A 6 -23.04 -63.43 -15.26
N PHE A 7 -22.25 -62.98 -14.26
CA PHE A 7 -21.99 -61.55 -14.05
C PHE A 7 -21.00 -61.07 -15.14
N LEU A 8 -21.52 -60.45 -16.19
CA LEU A 8 -20.71 -59.70 -17.13
C LEU A 8 -20.24 -58.44 -16.41
N LEU A 9 -19.04 -58.44 -15.88
CA LEU A 9 -18.28 -57.26 -15.47
C LEU A 9 -17.95 -56.49 -16.74
N PHE A 10 -18.81 -55.51 -17.10
CA PHE A 10 -18.40 -54.43 -17.97
C PHE A 10 -17.41 -53.55 -17.20
N SER A 11 -16.15 -53.87 -17.29
CA SER A 11 -15.10 -52.91 -16.98
C SER A 11 -15.19 -51.82 -18.03
N THR A 12 -15.83 -50.72 -17.68
CA THR A 12 -15.72 -49.49 -18.43
C THR A 12 -14.25 -49.03 -18.31
N PHE A 13 -13.45 -49.43 -19.26
CA PHE A 13 -12.15 -48.77 -19.49
C PHE A 13 -12.47 -47.35 -19.90
N SER A 14 -12.47 -46.43 -18.93
CA SER A 14 -12.37 -45.02 -19.20
C SER A 14 -10.97 -44.80 -19.79
N PHE A 15 -10.87 -44.85 -21.11
CA PHE A 15 -9.70 -44.28 -21.79
C PHE A 15 -9.68 -42.80 -21.43
N SER A 16 -8.83 -42.42 -20.50
CA SER A 16 -8.51 -41.03 -20.27
C SER A 16 -7.85 -40.51 -21.54
N GLN A 17 -8.63 -39.88 -22.38
CA GLN A 17 -8.18 -39.31 -23.64
C GLN A 17 -7.24 -38.15 -23.26
N THR A 18 -5.93 -38.34 -23.40
CA THR A 18 -4.91 -37.34 -23.09
C THR A 18 -4.76 -36.44 -24.32
N LEU A 19 -5.15 -35.19 -24.20
CA LEU A 19 -4.90 -34.21 -25.24
C LEU A 19 -3.41 -33.81 -25.21
N VAL A 20 -2.74 -34.01 -26.34
CA VAL A 20 -1.36 -33.57 -26.58
C VAL A 20 -1.38 -32.59 -27.72
N VAL A 21 -0.76 -31.42 -27.52
CA VAL A 21 -0.62 -30.37 -28.53
C VAL A 21 0.85 -29.95 -28.63
N SER A 22 1.29 -29.51 -29.81
CA SER A 22 2.65 -28.98 -29.99
C SER A 22 2.63 -27.46 -29.85
N ASP A 23 3.63 -26.90 -29.17
CA ASP A 23 3.86 -25.45 -29.16
C ASP A 23 4.87 -25.01 -30.25
N GLU A 24 5.42 -25.96 -31.01
CA GLU A 24 6.30 -25.67 -32.12
C GLU A 24 5.51 -24.94 -33.23
N ASN A 25 6.02 -23.76 -33.61
CA ASN A 25 5.40 -22.89 -34.60
C ASN A 25 3.96 -22.43 -34.25
N LEU A 26 3.52 -22.53 -33.00
CA LEU A 26 2.25 -22.03 -32.58
C LEU A 26 2.21 -20.49 -32.69
N ILE A 27 1.34 -19.95 -33.53
CA ILE A 27 1.22 -18.52 -33.80
C ILE A 27 0.37 -17.83 -32.75
N ASN A 28 -0.80 -18.39 -32.45
CA ASN A 28 -1.77 -17.82 -31.53
C ASN A 28 -2.64 -18.92 -30.92
N THR A 29 -3.28 -18.61 -29.81
CA THR A 29 -4.25 -19.48 -29.14
C THR A 29 -5.48 -18.71 -28.75
N TYR A 30 -6.63 -19.36 -28.79
CA TYR A 30 -7.87 -18.75 -28.34
C TYR A 30 -8.79 -19.77 -27.69
N ILE A 31 -9.30 -19.42 -26.51
CA ILE A 31 -10.22 -20.26 -25.74
C ILE A 31 -11.58 -19.59 -25.73
N SER A 32 -12.55 -20.22 -26.38
CA SER A 32 -13.94 -19.83 -26.33
C SER A 32 -14.66 -20.67 -25.27
N ILE A 33 -14.73 -20.15 -24.06
CA ILE A 33 -15.38 -20.83 -22.93
C ILE A 33 -16.86 -21.07 -23.19
N GLU A 34 -17.56 -20.08 -23.78
CA GLU A 34 -18.98 -20.17 -24.11
C GLU A 34 -19.27 -21.31 -25.11
N ASN A 35 -18.38 -21.51 -26.08
CA ASN A 35 -18.51 -22.54 -27.11
C ASN A 35 -17.83 -23.87 -26.71
N GLU A 36 -17.12 -23.89 -25.57
CA GLU A 36 -16.31 -25.03 -25.12
C GLU A 36 -15.31 -25.51 -26.20
N ARG A 37 -14.59 -24.53 -26.78
CA ARG A 37 -13.61 -24.76 -27.84
C ARG A 37 -12.28 -24.10 -27.50
N LEU A 38 -11.18 -24.81 -27.83
CA LEU A 38 -9.84 -24.25 -27.87
C LEU A 38 -9.34 -24.26 -29.32
N PHE A 39 -8.91 -23.13 -29.81
CA PHE A 39 -8.35 -22.98 -31.14
C PHE A 39 -6.83 -22.74 -31.03
N LEU A 40 -6.06 -23.57 -31.75
CA LEU A 40 -4.61 -23.49 -31.85
C LEU A 40 -4.25 -23.16 -33.28
N PHE A 41 -3.63 -22.00 -33.49
CA PHE A 41 -3.32 -21.48 -34.83
C PHE A 41 -1.85 -21.74 -35.14
N TYR A 42 -1.60 -22.51 -36.18
CA TYR A 42 -0.29 -22.81 -36.74
C TYR A 42 -0.14 -22.14 -38.13
N PRO A 43 1.05 -22.07 -38.74
CA PRO A 43 1.21 -21.42 -40.03
C PRO A 43 0.38 -22.04 -41.17
N ASP A 44 0.16 -23.32 -41.11
CA ASP A 44 -0.47 -24.12 -42.18
C ASP A 44 -1.85 -24.66 -41.81
N LYS A 45 -2.21 -24.66 -40.51
CA LYS A 45 -3.46 -25.23 -40.03
C LYS A 45 -3.96 -24.62 -38.77
N LEU A 46 -5.25 -24.77 -38.52
CA LEU A 46 -5.90 -24.53 -37.25
C LEU A 46 -6.29 -25.88 -36.64
N VAL A 47 -5.94 -26.09 -35.40
CA VAL A 47 -6.44 -27.24 -34.61
C VAL A 47 -7.59 -26.75 -33.73
N ASP A 48 -8.78 -27.25 -33.99
CA ASP A 48 -10.00 -26.98 -33.25
C ASP A 48 -10.24 -28.11 -32.25
N VAL A 49 -10.11 -27.81 -30.98
CA VAL A 49 -10.27 -28.76 -29.86
C VAL A 49 -11.63 -28.59 -29.21
N ASN A 50 -12.41 -29.66 -29.11
CA ASN A 50 -13.60 -29.70 -28.32
C ASN A 50 -13.28 -29.99 -26.85
N LEU A 51 -13.56 -29.05 -25.96
CA LEU A 51 -13.17 -29.15 -24.54
C LEU A 51 -14.00 -30.17 -23.74
N LYS A 52 -15.17 -30.63 -24.25
CA LYS A 52 -15.96 -31.68 -23.61
C LYS A 52 -15.38 -33.07 -23.87
N THR A 53 -15.04 -33.31 -25.14
CA THR A 53 -14.63 -34.64 -25.60
C THR A 53 -13.13 -34.78 -25.75
N LEU A 54 -12.37 -33.66 -25.70
CA LEU A 54 -10.94 -33.54 -25.99
C LEU A 54 -10.58 -34.01 -27.42
N SER A 55 -11.57 -34.13 -28.29
CA SER A 55 -11.32 -34.45 -29.69
C SER A 55 -10.80 -33.24 -30.45
N THR A 56 -9.94 -33.50 -31.42
CA THR A 56 -9.32 -32.50 -32.28
C THR A 56 -9.80 -32.59 -33.72
N LYS A 57 -9.85 -31.44 -34.38
CA LYS A 57 -10.11 -31.35 -35.82
C LYS A 57 -9.15 -30.39 -36.44
N ASP A 58 -8.36 -30.87 -37.41
CA ASP A 58 -7.47 -30.02 -38.21
C ASP A 58 -8.26 -29.37 -39.35
N VAL A 59 -8.11 -28.05 -39.47
CA VAL A 59 -8.78 -27.25 -40.48
C VAL A 59 -7.74 -26.39 -41.19
N LEU A 60 -7.77 -26.38 -42.49
CA LEU A 60 -6.98 -25.43 -43.27
C LEU A 60 -7.60 -24.04 -43.18
N TYR A 61 -6.76 -23.04 -42.96
CA TYR A 61 -7.16 -21.64 -42.92
C TYR A 61 -6.12 -20.76 -43.61
N ASP A 62 -6.54 -19.60 -44.03
CA ASP A 62 -5.64 -18.62 -44.67
C ASP A 62 -5.82 -17.26 -43.98
N PHE A 63 -4.79 -16.84 -43.21
CA PHE A 63 -4.69 -15.51 -42.64
C PHE A 63 -3.41 -14.81 -43.14
N SER A 64 -2.91 -15.20 -44.29
CA SER A 64 -1.60 -14.77 -44.83
C SER A 64 -1.40 -13.24 -44.91
N ASN A 65 -2.49 -12.49 -44.97
CA ASN A 65 -2.46 -11.02 -45.04
C ASN A 65 -2.57 -10.31 -43.67
N ILE A 66 -2.59 -11.08 -42.56
CA ILE A 66 -2.86 -10.51 -41.22
C ILE A 66 -1.76 -10.94 -40.25
N TYR A 67 -1.12 -9.97 -39.59
CA TYR A 67 -0.17 -10.27 -38.49
C TYR A 67 -0.93 -10.75 -37.23
N PHE A 68 -1.37 -12.01 -37.27
CA PHE A 68 -2.30 -12.59 -36.33
C PHE A 68 -1.69 -12.93 -34.99
N LYS A 69 -0.36 -13.02 -34.89
CA LYS A 69 0.37 -13.44 -33.66
C LYS A 69 0.01 -12.57 -32.43
N SER A 70 -0.25 -11.31 -32.60
CA SER A 70 -0.54 -10.38 -31.52
C SER A 70 -2.03 -10.19 -31.24
N PHE A 71 -2.92 -10.77 -32.03
CA PHE A 71 -4.35 -10.56 -31.87
C PHE A 71 -4.88 -11.16 -30.57
N ILE A 72 -5.80 -10.44 -29.96
CA ILE A 72 -6.44 -10.85 -28.70
C ILE A 72 -7.84 -11.39 -29.01
N GLY A 73 -8.07 -12.66 -28.68
CA GLY A 73 -9.37 -13.30 -28.86
C GLY A 73 -10.31 -13.02 -27.69
N VAL A 74 -11.58 -12.78 -27.98
CA VAL A 74 -12.66 -12.63 -26.99
C VAL A 74 -13.95 -13.28 -27.51
N SER A 75 -14.83 -13.73 -26.60
CA SER A 75 -16.17 -14.23 -26.93
C SER A 75 -17.23 -13.28 -26.42
N VAL A 76 -18.25 -13.05 -27.25
CA VAL A 76 -19.46 -12.30 -26.87
C VAL A 76 -20.64 -12.94 -27.59
N ASN A 77 -21.68 -13.33 -26.84
CA ASN A 77 -22.89 -13.96 -27.38
C ASN A 77 -22.58 -15.18 -28.27
N PHE A 78 -21.72 -16.07 -27.81
CA PHE A 78 -21.25 -17.26 -28.53
C PHE A 78 -20.50 -17.00 -29.83
N LYS A 79 -20.23 -15.73 -30.17
CA LYS A 79 -19.39 -15.36 -31.32
C LYS A 79 -17.96 -15.05 -30.87
N CYS A 80 -17.01 -15.49 -31.67
CA CYS A 80 -15.59 -15.27 -31.42
C CYS A 80 -15.10 -14.04 -32.19
N TYR A 81 -14.41 -13.16 -31.53
CA TYR A 81 -13.82 -11.95 -32.11
C TYR A 81 -12.33 -11.89 -31.82
N PHE A 82 -11.58 -11.35 -32.77
CA PHE A 82 -10.18 -11.07 -32.62
C PHE A 82 -9.93 -9.58 -32.79
N LEU A 83 -9.14 -9.02 -31.89
CA LEU A 83 -8.81 -7.60 -31.89
C LEU A 83 -7.34 -7.38 -32.22
N ASP A 84 -7.09 -6.47 -33.15
CA ASP A 84 -5.74 -5.96 -33.44
C ASP A 84 -5.32 -4.98 -32.32
N PRO A 85 -4.33 -5.32 -31.49
CA PRO A 85 -3.90 -4.45 -30.39
C PRO A 85 -3.18 -3.19 -30.86
N LEU A 86 -2.72 -3.14 -32.11
CA LEU A 86 -1.95 -2.02 -32.66
C LEU A 86 -2.85 -0.98 -33.35
N GLY A 87 -3.94 -1.44 -33.97
CA GLY A 87 -4.81 -0.57 -34.77
C GLY A 87 -6.26 -0.51 -34.31
N GLY A 88 -6.64 -1.34 -33.34
CA GLY A 88 -8.01 -1.41 -32.84
C GLY A 88 -9.01 -2.07 -33.79
N GLY A 89 -8.53 -2.75 -34.84
CA GLY A 89 -9.37 -3.52 -35.76
C GLY A 89 -10.08 -4.65 -35.06
N VAL A 90 -11.36 -4.87 -35.37
CA VAL A 90 -12.20 -5.95 -34.83
C VAL A 90 -12.58 -6.91 -35.95
N TYR A 91 -12.29 -8.18 -35.74
CA TYR A 91 -12.50 -9.25 -36.73
C TYR A 91 -13.44 -10.30 -36.12
N LEU A 92 -14.51 -10.60 -36.78
CA LEU A 92 -15.37 -11.74 -36.47
C LEU A 92 -14.71 -13.02 -37.00
N PHE A 93 -14.57 -14.01 -36.11
CA PHE A 93 -14.11 -15.35 -36.45
C PHE A 93 -15.31 -16.30 -36.53
N GLU A 94 -15.63 -16.69 -37.75
CA GLU A 94 -16.78 -17.57 -38.01
C GLU A 94 -16.43 -18.51 -39.20
N ASN A 95 -16.83 -19.75 -39.11
CA ASN A 95 -16.55 -20.78 -40.12
C ASN A 95 -15.05 -20.86 -40.48
N TYR A 96 -14.19 -20.72 -39.47
CA TYR A 96 -12.72 -20.72 -39.60
C TYR A 96 -12.16 -19.60 -40.47
N LYS A 97 -12.90 -18.51 -40.64
CA LYS A 97 -12.47 -17.33 -41.40
C LYS A 97 -12.52 -16.09 -40.51
N LEU A 98 -11.59 -15.19 -40.73
CA LEU A 98 -11.58 -13.86 -40.12
C LEU A 98 -12.20 -12.84 -41.11
N LYS A 99 -13.23 -12.16 -40.63
CA LYS A 99 -13.85 -11.05 -41.34
C LYS A 99 -13.72 -9.77 -40.53
N ARG A 100 -13.01 -8.78 -41.06
CA ARG A 100 -12.98 -7.45 -40.41
C ARG A 100 -14.39 -6.85 -40.42
N ILE A 101 -14.85 -6.40 -39.26
CA ILE A 101 -16.19 -5.82 -39.09
C ILE A 101 -16.15 -4.36 -38.68
N ASP A 102 -15.06 -3.87 -38.08
CA ASP A 102 -14.95 -2.46 -37.70
C ASP A 102 -14.77 -1.56 -38.94
N THR A 103 -15.38 -0.39 -38.89
CA THR A 103 -15.30 0.67 -39.90
C THR A 103 -14.36 1.80 -39.51
N SER A 104 -13.71 1.67 -38.32
CA SER A 104 -12.81 2.69 -37.81
C SER A 104 -11.52 2.76 -38.63
N TYR A 105 -10.98 3.97 -38.77
CA TYR A 105 -9.57 4.12 -39.15
C TYR A 105 -8.69 3.49 -38.06
N LYS A 106 -7.50 3.00 -38.48
CA LYS A 106 -6.48 2.55 -37.54
C LYS A 106 -6.02 3.73 -36.68
N HIS A 107 -6.75 3.98 -35.61
CA HIS A 107 -6.38 5.02 -34.67
C HIS A 107 -5.37 4.47 -33.67
N ARG A 108 -4.15 4.91 -33.73
CA ARG A 108 -3.07 4.50 -32.82
C ARG A 108 -3.18 5.20 -31.44
N MET A 109 -4.38 5.26 -30.87
CA MET A 109 -4.63 5.96 -29.59
C MET A 109 -4.65 5.04 -28.39
N GLN A 110 -4.87 3.75 -28.58
CA GLN A 110 -4.97 2.75 -27.52
C GLN A 110 -4.15 1.50 -27.86
N ILE A 111 -2.92 1.69 -28.32
CA ILE A 111 -1.96 0.60 -28.53
C ILE A 111 -1.69 -0.10 -27.20
N GLU A 112 -1.66 -1.43 -27.19
CA GLU A 112 -1.46 -2.26 -26.00
C GLU A 112 -2.45 -1.96 -24.85
N SER A 113 -3.68 -1.57 -25.23
CA SER A 113 -4.79 -1.47 -24.28
C SER A 113 -5.18 -2.84 -23.73
N SER A 114 -5.73 -2.86 -22.54
CA SER A 114 -6.29 -4.07 -21.95
C SER A 114 -7.68 -4.33 -22.53
N VAL A 115 -7.84 -5.48 -23.19
CA VAL A 115 -9.11 -5.91 -23.79
C VAL A 115 -9.85 -6.80 -22.80
N PHE A 116 -11.15 -6.60 -22.66
CA PHE A 116 -12.01 -7.42 -21.82
C PHE A 116 -13.46 -7.41 -22.33
N THR A 117 -14.23 -8.34 -21.84
CA THR A 117 -15.68 -8.42 -22.10
C THR A 117 -16.45 -8.11 -20.81
N TYR A 118 -17.56 -7.40 -20.95
CA TYR A 118 -18.49 -7.16 -19.88
C TYR A 118 -19.91 -7.19 -20.44
N LYS A 119 -20.75 -8.04 -19.86
CA LYS A 119 -22.08 -8.35 -20.44
C LYS A 119 -21.94 -8.71 -21.92
N ASN A 120 -22.70 -8.10 -22.78
CA ASN A 120 -22.70 -8.37 -24.21
C ASN A 120 -21.81 -7.38 -25.03
N GLY A 121 -20.73 -6.88 -24.44
CA GLY A 121 -19.87 -5.88 -25.06
C GLY A 121 -18.39 -6.23 -25.01
N ILE A 122 -17.65 -5.71 -26.00
CA ILE A 122 -16.19 -5.74 -26.05
C ILE A 122 -15.68 -4.36 -25.63
N TYR A 123 -14.73 -4.33 -24.73
CA TYR A 123 -14.21 -3.10 -24.15
C TYR A 123 -12.68 -3.07 -24.20
N LYS A 124 -12.12 -1.86 -24.21
CA LYS A 124 -10.70 -1.59 -24.03
C LYS A 124 -10.50 -0.57 -22.91
N TYR A 125 -9.47 -0.76 -22.10
CA TYR A 125 -9.01 0.22 -21.13
C TYR A 125 -7.58 0.64 -21.39
N GLY A 126 -7.29 1.94 -21.25
CA GLY A 126 -5.95 2.46 -21.32
C GLY A 126 -5.33 2.39 -22.71
N GLY A 127 -4.06 2.08 -22.76
CA GLY A 127 -3.28 2.02 -23.98
C GLY A 127 -2.38 3.24 -24.16
N TYR A 128 -1.50 3.17 -25.15
CA TYR A 128 -0.55 4.21 -25.52
C TYR A 128 -0.84 4.78 -26.90
N GLY A 129 -0.64 6.06 -27.09
CA GLY A 129 -0.74 6.70 -28.39
C GLY A 129 -0.50 8.20 -28.32
N PHE A 130 0.05 8.78 -29.38
CA PHE A 130 0.43 10.19 -29.44
C PHE A 130 1.25 10.61 -28.22
N TRP A 131 2.30 9.85 -27.93
CA TRP A 131 3.29 10.08 -26.84
C TRP A 131 2.69 10.16 -25.43
N SER A 132 1.48 9.64 -25.22
CA SER A 132 0.85 9.62 -23.90
C SER A 132 0.05 8.36 -23.65
N ASN A 133 -0.06 7.99 -22.38
CA ASN A 133 -0.91 6.91 -21.94
C ASN A 133 -2.36 7.39 -21.78
N ARG A 134 -3.30 6.48 -22.04
CA ARG A 134 -4.73 6.71 -21.90
C ARG A 134 -5.25 6.12 -20.59
N ASN A 135 -6.31 6.72 -20.05
CA ASN A 135 -6.96 6.31 -18.82
C ASN A 135 -8.47 6.11 -18.95
N PHE A 136 -8.95 6.02 -20.19
CA PHE A 136 -10.36 5.89 -20.47
C PHE A 136 -10.71 4.48 -20.98
N ILE A 137 -12.00 4.17 -20.92
CA ILE A 137 -12.59 2.95 -21.45
C ILE A 137 -13.28 3.28 -22.76
N THR A 138 -13.12 2.40 -23.75
CA THR A 138 -13.93 2.39 -24.97
C THR A 138 -14.70 1.10 -25.09
N LYS A 139 -15.88 1.16 -25.70
CA LYS A 139 -16.76 0.01 -25.99
C LYS A 139 -16.93 -0.10 -27.49
N PHE A 140 -16.83 -1.31 -28.03
CA PHE A 140 -17.18 -1.55 -29.43
C PHE A 140 -18.69 -1.54 -29.60
N ASN A 141 -19.17 -0.68 -30.48
CA ASN A 141 -20.57 -0.56 -30.85
C ASN A 141 -20.83 -1.43 -32.09
N PHE A 142 -21.60 -2.50 -31.93
CA PHE A 142 -21.90 -3.44 -33.00
C PHE A 142 -22.89 -2.90 -34.05
N GLU A 143 -23.61 -1.80 -33.74
CA GLU A 143 -24.55 -1.18 -34.70
C GLU A 143 -23.79 -0.29 -35.69
N THR A 144 -22.88 0.54 -35.17
CA THR A 144 -22.07 1.45 -35.98
C THR A 144 -20.76 0.84 -36.45
N ASN A 145 -20.34 -0.30 -35.87
CA ASN A 145 -19.03 -0.93 -36.05
C ASN A 145 -17.85 -0.02 -35.72
N GLN A 146 -18.00 0.81 -34.69
CA GLN A 146 -16.99 1.77 -34.25
C GLN A 146 -16.76 1.67 -32.73
N TRP A 147 -15.67 2.30 -32.27
CA TRP A 147 -15.35 2.38 -30.85
C TRP A 147 -15.94 3.65 -30.24
N ASP A 148 -16.83 3.51 -29.27
CA ASP A 148 -17.45 4.58 -28.52
C ASP A 148 -16.74 4.76 -27.15
N PHE A 149 -16.63 6.01 -26.71
CA PHE A 149 -16.13 6.33 -25.38
C PHE A 149 -17.15 5.94 -24.30
N VAL A 150 -16.69 5.31 -23.23
CA VAL A 150 -17.51 5.02 -22.04
C VAL A 150 -17.40 6.19 -21.08
N PRO A 151 -18.47 6.99 -20.86
CA PRO A 151 -18.43 8.15 -20.00
C PRO A 151 -18.30 7.74 -18.52
N HIS A 152 -17.66 8.61 -17.74
CA HIS A 152 -17.61 8.54 -16.28
C HIS A 152 -18.12 9.83 -15.65
N LEU A 153 -18.65 9.74 -14.43
CA LEU A 153 -19.30 10.86 -13.73
C LEU A 153 -18.36 11.62 -12.80
N ASN A 154 -17.29 11.01 -12.31
CA ASN A 154 -16.36 11.71 -11.44
C ASN A 154 -15.30 12.51 -12.23
N SER A 155 -15.04 13.72 -11.75
CA SER A 155 -14.08 14.65 -12.37
C SER A 155 -12.82 14.89 -11.54
N LYS A 156 -12.82 14.54 -10.24
CA LYS A 156 -11.75 14.93 -9.31
C LYS A 156 -10.57 13.95 -9.27
N GLU A 157 -10.85 12.67 -9.35
CA GLU A 157 -9.79 11.65 -9.33
C GLU A 157 -10.05 10.63 -10.42
N LEU A 158 -9.07 10.45 -11.28
CA LEU A 158 -9.06 9.48 -12.37
C LEU A 158 -7.77 8.66 -12.33
N PRO A 159 -7.77 7.43 -12.86
CA PRO A 159 -6.56 6.64 -12.99
C PRO A 159 -5.48 7.41 -13.75
N SER A 160 -4.24 7.20 -13.39
CA SER A 160 -3.12 7.55 -14.26
C SER A 160 -3.22 6.72 -15.55
N GLY A 161 -2.99 7.35 -16.70
CA GLY A 161 -2.99 6.62 -17.97
C GLY A 161 -1.90 5.54 -17.97
N SER A 162 -2.23 4.37 -18.52
CA SER A 162 -1.31 3.23 -18.60
C SER A 162 -1.60 2.32 -19.80
N HIS A 163 -0.60 1.59 -20.25
CA HIS A 163 -0.71 0.51 -21.25
C HIS A 163 -0.25 -0.81 -20.61
N LYS A 164 -0.59 -1.93 -21.22
CA LYS A 164 -0.36 -3.28 -20.65
C LYS A 164 -0.90 -3.45 -19.21
N SER A 165 -1.91 -2.67 -18.85
CA SER A 165 -2.56 -2.83 -17.55
C SER A 165 -3.24 -4.18 -17.44
N ILE A 166 -3.34 -4.71 -16.23
CA ILE A 166 -4.11 -5.91 -15.97
C ILE A 166 -5.51 -5.47 -15.55
N VAL A 167 -6.49 -6.13 -16.13
CA VAL A 167 -7.90 -5.87 -15.84
C VAL A 167 -8.57 -7.15 -15.35
N LYS A 168 -9.54 -6.98 -14.45
CA LYS A 168 -10.40 -8.04 -13.96
C LYS A 168 -11.81 -7.50 -13.78
N ILE A 169 -12.79 -8.20 -14.36
CA ILE A 169 -14.20 -7.92 -14.14
C ILE A 169 -14.73 -8.84 -13.06
N ILE A 170 -15.41 -8.25 -12.08
CA ILE A 170 -16.12 -8.95 -11.01
C ILE A 170 -17.48 -8.28 -10.91
N GLU A 171 -18.55 -8.98 -11.28
CA GLU A 171 -19.91 -8.43 -11.39
C GLU A 171 -19.93 -7.16 -12.28
N ASP A 172 -20.27 -6.01 -11.73
CA ASP A 172 -20.32 -4.73 -12.42
C ASP A 172 -19.07 -3.85 -12.18
N ASP A 173 -18.04 -4.39 -11.53
CA ASP A 173 -16.80 -3.68 -11.20
C ASP A 173 -15.65 -4.12 -12.09
N LEU A 174 -14.97 -3.15 -12.71
CA LEU A 174 -13.70 -3.34 -13.40
C LEU A 174 -12.54 -2.95 -12.47
N TYR A 175 -11.73 -3.89 -12.09
CA TYR A 175 -10.45 -3.65 -11.40
C TYR A 175 -9.36 -3.44 -12.43
N VAL A 176 -8.56 -2.38 -12.24
CA VAL A 176 -7.42 -2.04 -13.09
C VAL A 176 -6.19 -1.88 -12.22
N TYR A 177 -5.09 -2.53 -12.59
CA TYR A 177 -3.84 -2.48 -11.84
C TYR A 177 -2.64 -2.84 -12.72
N GLY A 178 -1.44 -2.48 -12.26
CA GLY A 178 -0.22 -2.74 -12.99
C GLY A 178 -0.14 -1.98 -14.33
N GLY A 179 0.65 -2.50 -15.23
CA GLY A 179 0.93 -1.87 -16.51
C GLY A 179 2.06 -0.85 -16.44
N LEU A 180 2.30 -0.21 -17.56
CA LEU A 180 3.39 0.72 -17.79
C LEU A 180 2.82 2.11 -18.08
N ARG A 181 3.52 3.15 -17.63
CA ARG A 181 3.18 4.55 -17.95
C ARG A 181 4.42 5.35 -18.31
N VAL A 182 4.23 6.35 -19.11
CA VAL A 182 5.26 7.35 -19.42
C VAL A 182 5.41 8.28 -18.22
N ASN A 183 6.64 8.53 -17.81
CA ASN A 183 6.90 9.46 -16.70
C ASN A 183 6.45 10.88 -17.09
N LYS A 184 5.80 11.57 -16.15
CA LYS A 184 5.24 12.91 -16.38
C LYS A 184 6.29 13.99 -16.66
N PHE A 185 7.50 13.81 -16.13
CA PHE A 185 8.57 14.81 -16.21
C PHE A 185 9.59 14.49 -17.32
N ASN A 186 9.72 13.22 -17.68
CA ASN A 186 10.59 12.78 -18.76
C ASN A 186 9.87 11.71 -19.59
N PRO A 187 9.35 12.07 -20.78
CA PRO A 187 8.62 11.14 -21.66
C PRO A 187 9.44 9.96 -22.19
N ASP A 188 10.76 10.03 -22.13
CA ASP A 188 11.65 8.94 -22.54
C ASP A 188 11.75 7.83 -21.48
N ILE A 189 11.25 8.09 -20.27
CA ILE A 189 11.24 7.12 -19.17
C ILE A 189 9.88 6.46 -19.08
N ILE A 190 9.90 5.13 -19.15
CA ILE A 190 8.73 4.30 -18.87
C ILE A 190 8.86 3.75 -17.45
N GLU A 191 7.81 3.93 -16.65
CA GLU A 191 7.73 3.48 -15.27
C GLU A 191 6.52 2.59 -15.03
N ASP A 192 6.57 1.80 -13.96
CA ASP A 192 5.45 0.95 -13.59
C ASP A 192 4.30 1.76 -13.01
N ASN A 193 3.10 1.36 -13.36
CA ASN A 193 1.89 1.87 -12.74
C ASN A 193 1.56 1.02 -11.50
N ASN A 194 1.77 1.58 -10.32
CA ASN A 194 1.50 0.90 -9.05
C ASN A 194 0.11 1.20 -8.49
N GLU A 195 -0.71 1.97 -9.19
CA GLU A 195 -2.05 2.30 -8.73
C GLU A 195 -3.03 1.15 -8.98
N ILE A 196 -3.98 0.98 -8.05
CA ILE A 196 -5.13 0.10 -8.22
C ILE A 196 -6.38 0.93 -8.19
N TRP A 197 -7.18 0.75 -9.23
CA TRP A 197 -8.43 1.45 -9.41
C TRP A 197 -9.57 0.48 -9.66
N LYS A 198 -10.78 0.93 -9.32
CA LYS A 198 -12.02 0.24 -9.59
C LYS A 198 -12.97 1.18 -10.33
N PHE A 199 -13.55 0.72 -11.44
CA PHE A 199 -14.62 1.41 -12.16
C PHE A 199 -15.91 0.60 -12.01
N ASN A 200 -16.96 1.24 -11.51
CA ASN A 200 -18.29 0.62 -11.50
C ASN A 200 -19.06 1.02 -12.76
N PHE A 201 -19.52 0.04 -13.52
CA PHE A 201 -20.23 0.27 -14.79
C PHE A 201 -21.64 0.80 -14.60
N ILE A 202 -22.30 0.56 -13.46
CA ILE A 202 -23.64 1.08 -13.16
C ILE A 202 -23.56 2.54 -12.75
N ASP A 203 -22.73 2.83 -11.76
CA ASP A 203 -22.57 4.19 -11.22
C ASP A 203 -21.73 5.08 -12.14
N LYS A 204 -20.96 4.48 -13.06
CA LYS A 204 -19.97 5.15 -13.94
C LYS A 204 -18.94 5.99 -13.17
N VAL A 205 -18.44 5.46 -12.06
CA VAL A 205 -17.51 6.16 -11.17
C VAL A 205 -16.23 5.37 -10.99
N TRP A 206 -15.09 6.07 -11.10
CA TRP A 206 -13.78 5.56 -10.72
C TRP A 206 -13.55 5.74 -9.22
N LYS A 207 -12.97 4.73 -8.58
CA LYS A 207 -12.53 4.76 -7.19
C LYS A 207 -11.10 4.25 -7.08
N LYS A 208 -10.20 5.05 -6.53
CA LYS A 208 -8.85 4.61 -6.17
C LYS A 208 -8.92 3.70 -4.95
N LEU A 209 -8.40 2.48 -5.08
CA LEU A 209 -8.33 1.52 -3.98
C LEU A 209 -7.03 1.66 -3.19
N GLY A 210 -5.94 1.99 -3.88
CA GLY A 210 -4.66 2.20 -3.22
C GLY A 210 -3.46 1.97 -4.13
N ILE A 211 -2.35 1.59 -3.50
CA ILE A 211 -1.10 1.25 -4.14
C ILE A 211 -0.91 -0.27 -4.09
N ASN A 212 -0.51 -0.84 -5.21
CA ASN A 212 -0.22 -2.25 -5.37
C ASN A 212 0.98 -2.69 -4.52
N ASN A 213 0.83 -3.82 -3.86
CA ASN A 213 1.88 -4.49 -3.09
C ASN A 213 2.54 -5.67 -3.84
N LEU A 214 2.11 -5.97 -5.07
CA LEU A 214 2.72 -7.01 -5.88
C LEU A 214 4.07 -6.53 -6.40
N GLN A 215 5.04 -7.44 -6.46
CA GLN A 215 6.32 -7.15 -7.10
C GLN A 215 6.14 -7.07 -8.62
N LYS A 216 6.89 -6.18 -9.25
CA LYS A 216 6.84 -5.84 -10.66
C LYS A 216 6.89 -7.03 -11.60
N ASP A 217 7.87 -7.89 -11.37
CA ASP A 217 8.22 -8.98 -12.29
C ASP A 217 7.17 -10.10 -12.29
N ASN A 218 6.35 -10.18 -11.24
CA ASN A 218 5.37 -11.24 -11.07
C ASN A 218 4.06 -11.02 -11.84
N ILE A 219 3.86 -9.89 -12.48
CA ILE A 219 2.56 -9.55 -13.06
C ILE A 219 2.58 -9.49 -14.59
N LEU A 220 3.58 -8.87 -15.19
CA LEU A 220 3.57 -8.56 -16.62
C LEU A 220 4.06 -9.69 -17.51
N ASN A 221 4.93 -10.56 -17.00
CA ASN A 221 5.59 -11.62 -17.76
C ASN A 221 5.06 -13.02 -17.47
N ASN A 222 4.07 -13.15 -16.58
CA ASN A 222 3.62 -14.42 -16.06
C ASN A 222 2.32 -14.91 -16.70
N THR A 223 2.19 -16.22 -16.80
CA THR A 223 0.93 -16.84 -17.20
C THR A 223 -0.13 -16.55 -16.16
N LYS A 224 -1.22 -15.91 -16.59
CA LYS A 224 -2.37 -15.54 -15.76
C LYS A 224 -3.54 -16.46 -16.04
N ILE A 225 -4.17 -16.98 -15.02
CA ILE A 225 -5.45 -17.67 -15.10
C ILE A 225 -6.48 -16.97 -14.20
N ASP A 226 -7.55 -16.49 -14.79
CA ASP A 226 -8.67 -15.87 -14.07
C ASP A 226 -9.73 -16.91 -13.72
N TYR A 227 -10.23 -16.88 -12.47
CA TYR A 227 -11.33 -17.72 -12.02
C TYR A 227 -12.14 -17.03 -10.90
N GLY A 228 -13.46 -17.00 -11.05
CA GLY A 228 -14.33 -16.27 -10.15
C GLY A 228 -13.84 -14.84 -9.92
N ASP A 229 -13.74 -14.46 -8.66
CA ASP A 229 -13.21 -13.17 -8.17
C ASP A 229 -11.68 -13.15 -7.97
N LYS A 230 -10.97 -14.16 -8.46
CA LYS A 230 -9.55 -14.40 -8.21
C LYS A 230 -8.75 -14.49 -9.50
N SER A 231 -7.43 -14.28 -9.37
CA SER A 231 -6.45 -14.50 -10.43
C SER A 231 -5.22 -15.24 -9.89
N LEU A 232 -4.71 -16.19 -10.66
CA LEU A 232 -3.44 -16.87 -10.42
C LEU A 232 -2.40 -16.37 -11.41
N PHE A 233 -1.21 -16.07 -10.91
CA PHE A 233 -0.02 -15.69 -11.69
C PHE A 233 1.06 -16.71 -11.40
N PHE A 234 1.53 -17.38 -12.45
CA PHE A 234 2.57 -18.41 -12.34
C PHE A 234 3.91 -17.83 -12.70
N ASP A 235 4.80 -17.78 -11.73
CA ASP A 235 6.18 -17.33 -11.90
C ASP A 235 7.12 -18.54 -11.96
N LYS A 236 7.77 -18.71 -13.11
CA LYS A 236 8.72 -19.79 -13.33
C LYS A 236 10.06 -19.53 -12.65
N GLU A 237 10.51 -18.26 -12.65
CA GLU A 237 11.84 -17.91 -12.15
C GLU A 237 11.92 -18.10 -10.64
N THR A 238 10.89 -17.66 -9.92
CA THR A 238 10.80 -17.83 -8.47
C THR A 238 10.19 -19.17 -8.06
N SER A 239 9.73 -19.98 -9.01
CA SER A 239 8.98 -21.22 -8.74
C SER A 239 7.83 -21.00 -7.75
N SER A 240 7.09 -19.92 -7.94
CA SER A 240 5.98 -19.51 -7.08
C SER A 240 4.71 -19.21 -7.86
N THR A 241 3.58 -19.36 -7.18
CA THR A 241 2.26 -18.97 -7.69
C THR A 241 1.66 -17.88 -6.82
N THR A 242 1.38 -16.73 -7.40
CA THR A 242 0.73 -15.63 -6.71
C THR A 242 -0.78 -15.68 -6.96
N HIS A 243 -1.54 -15.82 -5.90
CA HIS A 243 -2.99 -15.83 -5.87
C HIS A 243 -3.50 -14.47 -5.39
N VAL A 244 -4.27 -13.79 -6.22
CA VAL A 244 -4.89 -12.49 -5.90
C VAL A 244 -6.39 -12.69 -5.71
N ASP A 245 -6.87 -12.36 -4.50
CA ASP A 245 -8.28 -12.30 -4.15
C ASP A 245 -8.68 -10.82 -4.07
N PHE A 246 -9.49 -10.38 -5.04
CA PHE A 246 -9.85 -8.98 -5.19
C PHE A 246 -10.86 -8.51 -4.14
N ILE A 247 -11.80 -9.38 -3.79
CA ILE A 247 -12.88 -9.05 -2.83
C ILE A 247 -12.29 -8.90 -1.43
N ASN A 248 -11.45 -9.84 -1.02
CA ASN A 248 -10.85 -9.84 0.32
C ASN A 248 -9.57 -9.01 0.42
N ASN A 249 -9.17 -8.31 -0.65
CA ASN A 249 -7.92 -7.52 -0.70
C ASN A 249 -6.70 -8.32 -0.23
N LYS A 250 -6.54 -9.54 -0.74
CA LYS A 250 -5.54 -10.49 -0.24
C LYS A 250 -4.68 -11.01 -1.38
N VAL A 251 -3.39 -11.10 -1.14
CA VAL A 251 -2.43 -11.80 -1.98
C VAL A 251 -1.80 -12.92 -1.17
N THR A 252 -1.82 -14.11 -1.72
CA THR A 252 -1.14 -15.28 -1.12
C THR A 252 -0.15 -15.83 -2.14
N THR A 253 1.08 -16.00 -1.75
CA THR A 253 2.11 -16.62 -2.57
C THR A 253 2.32 -18.05 -2.10
N TYR A 254 2.24 -18.98 -3.04
CA TYR A 254 2.44 -20.41 -2.81
C TYR A 254 3.72 -20.88 -3.48
N LYS A 255 4.37 -21.87 -2.91
CA LYS A 255 5.44 -22.62 -3.56
C LYS A 255 4.85 -23.50 -4.67
N ASN A 256 5.43 -23.45 -5.86
CA ASN A 256 4.94 -24.28 -6.96
C ASN A 256 5.10 -25.76 -6.68
N SER A 257 4.09 -26.53 -7.06
CA SER A 257 4.23 -27.98 -7.22
C SER A 257 5.09 -28.29 -8.45
N THR A 258 5.57 -29.53 -8.55
CA THR A 258 6.31 -30.01 -9.73
C THR A 258 5.48 -29.86 -11.02
N LEU A 259 4.16 -30.00 -10.94
CA LEU A 259 3.24 -29.80 -12.04
C LEU A 259 3.28 -28.37 -12.55
N LEU A 260 3.22 -27.39 -11.65
CA LEU A 260 3.24 -25.96 -12.02
C LEU A 260 4.59 -25.50 -12.55
N ASN A 261 5.67 -26.10 -12.09
CA ASN A 261 7.02 -25.83 -12.65
C ASN A 261 7.17 -26.31 -14.10
N SER A 262 6.34 -27.25 -14.54
CA SER A 262 6.29 -27.74 -15.93
C SER A 262 5.21 -27.06 -16.78
N LEU A 263 4.51 -26.04 -16.24
CA LEU A 263 3.46 -25.29 -16.96
C LEU A 263 4.05 -24.60 -18.20
N SER A 264 3.31 -24.63 -19.30
CA SER A 264 3.61 -23.80 -20.47
C SER A 264 3.27 -22.33 -20.21
N PHE A 265 4.18 -21.44 -20.62
CA PHE A 265 3.97 -19.98 -20.55
C PHE A 265 3.12 -19.42 -21.68
N LEU A 266 2.70 -20.27 -22.63
CA LEU A 266 1.72 -19.87 -23.62
C LEU A 266 0.35 -19.65 -22.95
N PRO A 267 -0.45 -18.67 -23.38
CA PRO A 267 -1.73 -18.35 -22.77
C PRO A 267 -2.84 -19.35 -23.16
N ILE A 268 -2.55 -20.64 -23.00
CA ILE A 268 -3.48 -21.73 -23.33
C ILE A 268 -4.05 -22.44 -22.10
N SER A 269 -3.52 -22.17 -20.91
CA SER A 269 -4.07 -22.70 -19.66
C SER A 269 -5.20 -21.81 -19.17
N PHE A 270 -6.26 -22.40 -18.66
CA PHE A 270 -7.48 -21.68 -18.29
C PHE A 270 -8.27 -22.40 -17.20
N PHE A 271 -9.29 -21.73 -16.68
CA PHE A 271 -10.25 -22.27 -15.71
C PHE A 271 -11.62 -22.43 -16.36
N HIS A 272 -12.23 -23.58 -16.22
CA HIS A 272 -13.57 -23.89 -16.73
C HIS A 272 -14.25 -24.97 -15.88
N LYS A 273 -15.54 -24.78 -15.57
CA LYS A 273 -16.35 -25.76 -14.79
C LYS A 273 -15.67 -26.20 -13.48
N ASN A 274 -15.19 -25.23 -12.70
CA ASN A 274 -14.50 -25.44 -11.42
C ASN A 274 -13.23 -26.30 -11.51
N LYS A 275 -12.60 -26.37 -12.68
CA LYS A 275 -11.35 -27.08 -12.90
C LYS A 275 -10.34 -26.23 -13.67
N PHE A 276 -9.08 -26.43 -13.36
CA PHE A 276 -7.97 -25.85 -14.09
C PHE A 276 -7.53 -26.78 -15.21
N PHE A 277 -7.48 -26.27 -16.42
CA PHE A 277 -6.96 -26.92 -17.61
C PHE A 277 -5.55 -26.40 -17.83
N LEU A 278 -4.57 -27.21 -17.48
CA LEU A 278 -3.16 -26.83 -17.45
C LEU A 278 -2.39 -27.56 -18.55
N PHE A 279 -1.79 -26.83 -19.45
CA PHE A 279 -0.91 -27.38 -20.49
C PHE A 279 0.51 -27.40 -19.98
N VAL A 280 1.02 -28.57 -19.70
CA VAL A 280 2.33 -28.80 -19.09
C VAL A 280 3.29 -29.51 -20.05
N ARG A 281 4.56 -29.18 -19.94
CA ARG A 281 5.63 -29.81 -20.68
C ARG A 281 6.25 -30.90 -19.81
N GLU A 282 5.91 -32.17 -20.08
CA GLU A 282 6.42 -33.30 -19.30
C GLU A 282 7.92 -33.56 -19.57
N ASN A 283 8.35 -33.33 -20.82
CA ASN A 283 9.74 -33.40 -21.21
C ASN A 283 10.23 -32.02 -21.66
N PRO A 284 11.20 -31.40 -20.96
CA PRO A 284 11.71 -30.05 -21.32
C PRO A 284 12.23 -29.94 -22.77
N SER A 285 12.71 -31.03 -23.34
CA SER A 285 13.25 -31.05 -24.71
C SER A 285 12.17 -31.30 -25.79
N SER A 286 10.95 -31.61 -25.40
CA SER A 286 9.86 -31.87 -26.33
C SER A 286 9.00 -30.61 -26.56
N PRO A 287 8.57 -30.29 -27.79
CA PRO A 287 7.60 -29.23 -28.04
C PRO A 287 6.19 -29.63 -27.63
N ASN A 288 5.98 -30.86 -27.18
CA ASN A 288 4.67 -31.37 -26.86
C ASN A 288 4.22 -30.93 -25.45
N LEU A 289 3.00 -30.42 -25.40
CA LEU A 289 2.29 -30.04 -24.18
C LEU A 289 1.17 -31.03 -23.92
N VAL A 290 1.08 -31.49 -22.70
CA VAL A 290 0.04 -32.44 -22.25
C VAL A 290 -0.97 -31.71 -21.40
N LEU A 291 -2.26 -31.88 -21.69
CA LEU A 291 -3.32 -31.33 -20.87
C LEU A 291 -3.46 -32.11 -19.57
N LYS A 292 -3.37 -31.39 -18.44
CA LYS A 292 -3.70 -31.89 -17.10
C LYS A 292 -4.91 -31.11 -16.57
N ILE A 293 -5.93 -31.81 -16.12
CA ILE A 293 -7.11 -31.20 -15.52
C ILE A 293 -7.05 -31.43 -14.01
N ARG A 294 -7.11 -30.32 -13.22
CA ARG A 294 -6.90 -30.34 -11.77
C ARG A 294 -7.91 -29.45 -11.05
N ASN A 295 -8.16 -29.76 -9.78
CA ASN A 295 -8.87 -28.88 -8.86
C ASN A 295 -7.90 -27.88 -8.22
N GLU A 296 -8.42 -26.84 -7.55
CA GLU A 296 -7.60 -25.78 -6.94
C GLU A 296 -6.65 -26.35 -5.85
N ASP A 297 -7.13 -27.23 -5.00
CA ASP A 297 -6.40 -27.89 -3.92
C ASP A 297 -5.24 -28.77 -4.41
N GLU A 298 -5.33 -29.29 -5.64
CA GLU A 298 -4.27 -30.09 -6.25
C GLU A 298 -3.10 -29.26 -6.82
N ILE A 299 -3.33 -27.95 -7.05
CA ILE A 299 -2.34 -27.08 -7.69
C ILE A 299 -1.66 -26.12 -6.72
N LEU A 300 -2.34 -25.67 -5.67
CA LEU A 300 -1.79 -24.79 -4.67
C LEU A 300 -0.93 -25.58 -3.68
N GLY A 301 0.33 -25.15 -3.53
CA GLY A 301 1.29 -25.74 -2.59
C GLY A 301 1.27 -25.10 -1.21
N GLU A 302 2.42 -25.10 -0.55
CA GLU A 302 2.59 -24.45 0.75
C GLU A 302 2.58 -22.92 0.61
N ILE A 303 1.99 -22.24 1.59
CA ILE A 303 1.98 -20.78 1.64
C ILE A 303 3.36 -20.28 2.03
N ILE A 304 3.96 -19.44 1.18
CA ILE A 304 5.24 -18.76 1.43
C ILE A 304 5.00 -17.39 2.08
N ASP A 305 4.04 -16.61 1.55
CA ASP A 305 3.76 -15.24 1.99
C ASP A 305 2.28 -14.91 1.85
N GLN A 306 1.83 -13.99 2.71
CA GLN A 306 0.47 -13.49 2.66
C GLN A 306 0.43 -12.02 3.04
N LYS A 307 -0.13 -11.19 2.16
CA LYS A 307 -0.22 -9.74 2.36
C LYS A 307 -1.49 -9.16 1.73
N SER A 308 -1.76 -7.90 2.03
CA SER A 308 -2.84 -7.18 1.33
C SER A 308 -2.44 -6.90 -0.13
N PHE A 309 -3.41 -7.01 -1.05
CA PHE A 309 -3.20 -6.72 -2.47
C PHE A 309 -2.88 -5.24 -2.69
N TYR A 310 -3.59 -4.35 -2.01
CA TYR A 310 -3.31 -2.92 -2.04
C TYR A 310 -3.33 -2.31 -0.63
N ARG A 311 -2.54 -1.23 -0.46
CA ARG A 311 -2.55 -0.39 0.74
C ARG A 311 -3.34 0.87 0.48
N ASN A 312 -4.33 1.11 1.33
CA ASN A 312 -5.08 2.37 1.28
C ASN A 312 -4.23 3.49 1.87
N GLN A 313 -3.81 4.44 1.04
CA GLN A 313 -3.00 5.58 1.47
C GLN A 313 -3.70 6.45 2.51
N LEU A 314 -5.03 6.59 2.45
CA LEU A 314 -5.80 7.38 3.42
C LEU A 314 -5.63 6.86 4.85
N VAL A 315 -5.64 5.54 5.05
CA VAL A 315 -5.42 4.94 6.38
C VAL A 315 -4.04 5.30 6.92
N ILE A 316 -3.01 5.25 6.10
CA ILE A 316 -1.65 5.61 6.49
C ILE A 316 -1.56 7.10 6.86
N ILE A 317 -2.19 7.98 6.08
CA ILE A 317 -2.23 9.43 6.36
C ILE A 317 -2.95 9.70 7.69
N ILE A 318 -4.11 9.07 7.91
CA ILE A 318 -4.86 9.22 9.17
C ILE A 318 -4.01 8.77 10.36
N LEU A 319 -3.32 7.63 10.27
CA LEU A 319 -2.42 7.16 11.34
C LEU A 319 -1.28 8.15 11.60
N MET A 320 -0.65 8.71 10.55
CA MET A 320 0.40 9.72 10.71
C MET A 320 -0.13 10.99 11.38
N VAL A 321 -1.34 11.45 11.04
CA VAL A 321 -1.98 12.61 11.68
C VAL A 321 -2.26 12.34 13.17
N ILE A 322 -2.75 11.15 13.50
CA ILE A 322 -3.00 10.75 14.91
C ILE A 322 -1.69 10.75 15.69
N ILE A 323 -0.64 10.10 15.16
CA ILE A 323 0.68 10.06 15.82
C ILE A 323 1.24 11.46 15.99
N GLY A 324 1.16 12.31 14.95
CA GLY A 324 1.60 13.70 15.01
C GLY A 324 0.87 14.51 16.08
N SER A 325 -0.45 14.35 16.19
CA SER A 325 -1.26 15.05 17.20
C SER A 325 -0.89 14.62 18.63
N VAL A 326 -0.65 13.35 18.88
CA VAL A 326 -0.19 12.83 20.17
C VAL A 326 1.17 13.41 20.55
N LEU A 327 2.12 13.47 19.61
CA LEU A 327 3.43 14.07 19.85
C LEU A 327 3.34 15.55 20.21
N ILE A 328 2.47 16.32 19.54
CA ILE A 328 2.21 17.72 19.85
C ILE A 328 1.64 17.86 21.27
N LEU A 329 0.68 17.04 21.65
CA LEU A 329 0.10 17.06 23.01
C LEU A 329 1.15 16.78 24.08
N ILE A 330 2.04 15.82 23.86
CA ILE A 330 3.16 15.53 24.78
C ILE A 330 4.10 16.72 24.89
N LEU A 331 4.41 17.39 23.79
CA LEU A 331 5.28 18.57 23.77
C LEU A 331 4.63 19.72 24.54
N VAL A 332 3.36 20.02 24.29
CA VAL A 332 2.59 21.05 25.01
C VAL A 332 2.55 20.74 26.51
N TYR A 333 2.29 19.48 26.88
CA TYR A 333 2.31 19.07 28.28
C TYR A 333 3.68 19.29 28.94
N LYS A 334 4.79 18.96 28.27
CA LYS A 334 6.15 19.23 28.78
C LYS A 334 6.43 20.71 28.96
N ILE A 335 6.00 21.56 28.01
CA ILE A 335 6.14 23.01 28.08
C ILE A 335 5.37 23.57 29.29
N ILE A 336 4.08 23.21 29.41
CA ILE A 336 3.24 23.63 30.54
C ILE A 336 3.86 23.20 31.88
N ARG A 337 4.33 21.96 31.98
CA ARG A 337 4.99 21.45 33.19
C ARG A 337 6.29 22.22 33.49
N GLY A 338 7.07 22.55 32.46
CA GLY A 338 8.30 23.35 32.61
C GLY A 338 8.03 24.76 33.10
N VAL A 339 7.03 25.44 32.50
CA VAL A 339 6.59 26.78 32.92
C VAL A 339 6.06 26.76 34.36
N ASN A 340 5.21 25.79 34.71
CA ASN A 340 4.68 25.65 36.08
C ASN A 340 5.77 25.37 37.09
N LYS A 341 6.81 24.59 36.73
CA LYS A 341 7.96 24.35 37.61
C LYS A 341 8.76 25.62 37.90
N LYS A 342 8.94 26.52 36.92
CA LYS A 342 9.58 27.83 37.10
C LYS A 342 8.72 28.78 37.95
N ARG A 343 7.41 28.82 37.73
CA ARG A 343 6.46 29.67 38.46
C ARG A 343 6.33 29.27 39.96
N ASN A 344 6.66 28.04 40.31
CA ASN A 344 6.63 27.53 41.66
C ASN A 344 7.89 27.78 42.46
N LYS A 345 8.80 28.64 41.98
CA LYS A 345 10.01 29.07 42.70
C LYS A 345 9.96 30.54 43.02
N LEU A 346 10.63 30.92 44.12
CA LEU A 346 10.87 32.33 44.49
C LEU A 346 11.78 32.96 43.45
N SER A 347 11.52 34.19 43.09
CA SER A 347 12.40 35.01 42.22
C SER A 347 12.53 36.40 42.79
N VAL A 348 13.78 36.92 42.79
CA VAL A 348 14.07 38.30 43.20
C VAL A 348 13.76 39.20 42.00
N LYS A 349 12.91 40.21 42.19
CA LYS A 349 12.58 41.20 41.19
C LYS A 349 13.22 42.55 41.54
N PHE A 350 13.34 43.39 40.50
CA PHE A 350 13.74 44.79 40.70
C PHE A 350 12.78 45.54 41.66
N LYS A 351 13.26 46.54 42.38
CA LYS A 351 12.48 47.33 43.36
C LYS A 351 12.09 46.57 44.63
N ASN A 352 13.02 45.88 45.28
CA ASN A 352 12.84 45.26 46.60
C ASN A 352 11.72 44.23 46.71
N LYS A 353 11.35 43.58 45.62
CA LYS A 353 10.29 42.61 45.62
C LYS A 353 10.79 41.18 45.43
N VAL A 354 10.21 40.26 46.19
CA VAL A 354 10.37 38.84 46.01
C VAL A 354 9.01 38.23 45.61
N ASN A 355 9.01 37.52 44.48
CA ASN A 355 7.83 36.95 43.88
C ASN A 355 7.79 35.43 44.04
N PHE A 356 6.61 34.90 44.31
CA PHE A 356 6.32 33.47 44.29
C PHE A 356 4.91 33.24 43.71
N LYS A 357 4.85 32.48 42.62
CA LYS A 357 3.63 32.31 41.83
C LYS A 357 3.06 33.63 41.36
N ASN A 358 2.04 34.18 41.81
CA ASN A 358 1.49 35.49 41.46
C ASN A 358 1.40 36.42 42.69
N LYS A 359 2.14 36.06 43.78
CA LYS A 359 2.18 36.85 45.02
C LYS A 359 3.55 37.50 45.17
N GLU A 360 3.55 38.72 45.64
CA GLU A 360 4.77 39.47 45.87
C GLU A 360 4.84 39.86 47.38
N VAL A 361 6.02 39.95 47.84
CA VAL A 361 6.35 40.48 49.18
C VAL A 361 7.39 41.58 49.02
N ASP A 362 7.09 42.74 49.57
CA ASP A 362 8.02 43.86 49.65
C ASP A 362 8.98 43.67 50.82
N LEU A 363 10.25 43.81 50.54
CA LEU A 363 11.33 43.85 51.51
C LEU A 363 11.85 45.29 51.61
N ASP A 364 12.32 45.67 52.81
CA ASP A 364 13.08 46.87 52.92
C ASP A 364 14.44 46.72 52.23
N ASP A 365 15.10 47.82 51.94
CA ASP A 365 16.35 47.85 51.14
C ASP A 365 17.44 46.93 51.73
N ILE A 366 17.54 46.87 53.02
CA ILE A 366 18.55 46.04 53.72
C ILE A 366 18.20 44.55 53.55
N SER A 367 16.95 44.19 53.82
CA SER A 367 16.47 42.82 53.67
C SER A 367 16.56 42.33 52.25
N TYR A 368 16.32 43.20 51.26
CA TYR A 368 16.44 42.88 49.85
C TYR A 368 17.91 42.60 49.45
N GLU A 369 18.86 43.45 49.83
CA GLU A 369 20.27 43.22 49.54
C GLU A 369 20.80 41.95 50.20
N ILE A 370 20.33 41.62 51.40
CA ILE A 370 20.67 40.37 52.10
C ILE A 370 20.14 39.16 51.27
N VAL A 371 18.88 39.20 50.88
CA VAL A 371 18.31 38.10 50.06
C VAL A 371 19.04 37.95 48.75
N LYS A 372 19.38 39.05 48.09
CA LYS A 372 20.10 39.06 46.82
C LYS A 372 21.48 38.41 46.97
N ILE A 373 22.25 38.74 47.98
CA ILE A 373 23.52 38.09 48.28
C ILE A 373 23.36 36.60 48.57
N LEU A 374 22.35 36.21 49.36
CA LEU A 374 22.06 34.82 49.68
C LEU A 374 21.65 34.00 48.47
N VAL A 375 20.97 34.60 47.48
CA VAL A 375 20.54 33.91 46.25
C VAL A 375 21.71 33.71 45.28
N ASN A 376 22.62 34.69 45.22
CA ASN A 376 23.74 34.70 44.27
C ASN A 376 24.94 33.87 44.76
N ASN A 377 25.06 33.59 46.06
CA ASN A 377 26.16 32.83 46.63
C ASN A 377 25.70 31.50 47.19
N GLU A 378 26.54 30.50 47.19
CA GLU A 378 26.22 29.17 47.77
C GLU A 378 26.06 29.25 49.28
N PHE A 379 26.92 30.03 49.92
CA PHE A 379 26.80 30.40 51.33
C PHE A 379 27.39 31.80 51.56
N VAL A 380 26.97 32.46 52.62
CA VAL A 380 27.38 33.78 53.02
C VAL A 380 27.75 33.75 54.51
N LEU A 381 28.80 34.44 54.92
CA LEU A 381 29.25 34.50 56.31
C LEU A 381 28.67 35.71 57.03
N SER A 382 28.64 35.66 58.39
CA SER A 382 28.19 36.80 59.20
C SER A 382 28.94 38.10 58.88
N LYS A 383 30.25 38.00 58.56
CA LYS A 383 31.10 39.15 58.18
C LYS A 383 30.65 39.82 56.85
N ASP A 384 29.98 39.11 56.01
CA ASP A 384 29.52 39.63 54.71
C ASP A 384 28.11 40.23 54.81
N ILE A 385 27.32 39.82 55.81
CA ILE A 385 25.95 40.32 56.07
C ILE A 385 25.94 41.55 56.95
N ILE A 386 26.77 41.56 58.02
CA ILE A 386 26.79 42.64 59.02
C ILE A 386 27.03 44.03 58.40
N PRO A 387 27.94 44.23 57.43
CA PRO A 387 28.12 45.53 56.80
C PRO A 387 26.89 46.05 56.06
N LEU A 388 26.03 45.18 55.59
CA LEU A 388 24.77 45.56 54.90
C LEU A 388 23.76 46.18 55.85
N LEU A 389 23.86 45.92 57.15
CA LEU A 389 22.92 46.43 58.18
C LEU A 389 23.14 47.95 58.43
N LYS A 390 24.28 48.53 57.96
CA LYS A 390 24.60 49.95 58.09
C LYS A 390 24.51 50.47 59.55
N ILE A 391 24.93 49.64 60.50
CA ILE A 391 24.90 49.99 61.93
C ILE A 391 26.18 50.76 62.30
N PRO A 392 26.12 52.04 62.67
CA PRO A 392 27.33 52.82 63.00
C PRO A 392 27.87 52.43 64.37
N HIS A 393 29.19 52.15 64.47
CA HIS A 393 30.02 52.06 65.69
C HIS A 393 29.48 51.19 66.83
N MET A 394 28.85 50.09 66.58
CA MET A 394 28.31 49.19 67.59
C MET A 394 29.23 47.97 67.82
N ASP A 395 29.15 47.40 69.03
CA ASP A 395 29.82 46.17 69.37
C ASP A 395 29.43 45.02 68.45
N TYR A 396 30.39 44.13 68.13
CA TYR A 396 30.18 42.98 67.28
C TYR A 396 29.05 42.05 67.78
N ALA A 397 28.92 41.94 69.12
CA ALA A 397 27.86 41.11 69.70
C ALA A 397 26.46 41.67 69.38
N TYR A 398 26.29 43.02 69.46
CA TYR A 398 25.07 43.69 69.11
C TYR A 398 24.75 43.55 67.58
N SER A 399 25.74 43.81 66.75
CA SER A 399 25.59 43.71 65.28
C SER A 399 25.17 42.29 64.89
N THR A 400 25.72 41.26 65.54
CA THR A 400 25.36 39.88 65.34
C THR A 400 23.91 39.56 65.77
N ARG A 401 23.47 40.17 66.82
CA ARG A 401 22.06 40.04 67.31
C ARG A 401 21.11 40.64 66.30
N VAL A 402 21.32 41.89 65.89
CA VAL A 402 20.50 42.59 64.89
C VAL A 402 20.48 41.80 63.58
N MET A 403 21.60 41.26 63.12
CA MET A 403 21.67 40.42 61.93
C MET A 403 20.75 39.18 62.06
N ARG A 404 20.80 38.49 63.16
CA ARG A 404 19.92 37.30 63.40
C ARG A 404 18.44 37.67 63.40
N ASP A 405 18.08 38.78 64.03
CA ASP A 405 16.70 39.27 64.06
C ASP A 405 16.25 39.66 62.68
N THR A 406 17.09 40.33 61.85
CA THR A 406 16.78 40.65 60.45
C THR A 406 16.62 39.40 59.60
N LEU A 407 17.54 38.44 59.72
CA LEU A 407 17.43 37.17 58.99
C LEU A 407 16.18 36.39 59.40
N PHE A 408 15.79 36.40 60.69
CA PHE A 408 14.55 35.79 61.14
C PHE A 408 13.32 36.45 60.53
N GLN A 409 13.25 37.78 60.50
CA GLN A 409 12.15 38.52 59.86
C GLN A 409 12.07 38.24 58.36
N ILE A 410 13.20 38.23 57.66
CA ILE A 410 13.24 37.86 56.25
C ILE A 410 12.73 36.44 56.05
N ASN A 411 13.25 35.48 56.83
CA ASN A 411 12.83 34.09 56.71
C ASN A 411 11.33 33.93 56.99
N PHE A 412 10.81 34.62 58.00
CA PHE A 412 9.37 34.63 58.29
C PHE A 412 8.51 35.15 57.14
N LYS A 413 8.89 36.30 56.53
CA LYS A 413 8.19 36.88 55.38
C LYS A 413 8.23 35.93 54.17
N LEU A 414 9.38 35.35 53.88
CA LEU A 414 9.55 34.42 52.76
C LEU A 414 8.82 33.10 53.00
N LYS A 415 8.88 32.53 54.18
CA LYS A 415 8.13 31.35 54.60
C LYS A 415 6.62 31.49 54.39
N ARG A 416 6.10 32.63 54.80
CA ARG A 416 4.67 32.97 54.65
C ARG A 416 4.29 33.11 53.19
N LEU A 417 5.18 33.68 52.34
CA LEU A 417 4.95 33.81 50.92
C LEU A 417 4.88 32.44 50.22
N VAL A 418 5.78 31.53 50.56
CA VAL A 418 5.89 30.18 49.97
C VAL A 418 4.88 29.21 50.62
N LYS A 419 4.34 29.52 51.76
CA LYS A 419 3.57 28.61 52.64
C LYS A 419 4.35 27.34 52.96
N SER A 420 5.64 27.48 53.28
CA SER A 420 6.54 26.38 53.60
C SER A 420 6.63 26.18 55.13
N GLU A 421 6.67 24.94 55.58
CA GLU A 421 6.99 24.62 56.95
C GLU A 421 8.49 24.66 57.24
N THR A 422 9.31 24.43 56.18
CA THR A 422 10.76 24.48 56.31
C THR A 422 11.29 25.90 56.09
N ASP A 423 12.42 26.21 56.75
CA ASP A 423 13.06 27.49 56.64
C ASP A 423 13.60 27.78 55.23
N VAL A 424 13.34 29.00 54.74
CA VAL A 424 13.82 29.47 53.45
C VAL A 424 15.30 29.87 53.54
N ILE A 425 15.70 30.48 54.64
CA ILE A 425 17.09 30.76 54.99
C ILE A 425 17.60 29.65 55.91
N VAL A 426 18.62 28.94 55.43
CA VAL A 426 19.21 27.80 56.14
C VAL A 426 20.53 28.25 56.78
N ILE A 427 20.71 27.89 58.05
CA ILE A 427 21.91 28.19 58.82
C ILE A 427 22.67 26.88 59.04
N LYS A 428 23.95 26.83 58.61
CA LYS A 428 24.85 25.71 58.84
C LYS A 428 26.09 26.16 59.56
N LYS A 429 26.80 25.26 60.24
CA LYS A 429 28.17 25.51 60.75
C LYS A 429 29.13 25.22 59.59
N SER A 430 30.22 26.02 59.52
CA SER A 430 31.27 25.78 58.54
C SER A 430 31.95 24.44 58.79
N ASP A 431 32.29 23.74 57.72
CA ASP A 431 33.01 22.47 57.81
C ASP A 431 34.44 22.65 58.28
N TYR A 432 35.01 23.84 58.09
CA TYR A 432 36.42 24.18 58.48
C TYR A 432 36.51 24.68 59.94
N ASP A 433 35.56 25.48 60.41
CA ASP A 433 35.54 25.97 61.77
C ASP A 433 34.06 25.98 62.26
N LYS A 434 33.73 25.10 63.18
CA LYS A 434 32.37 24.96 63.70
C LYS A 434 31.85 26.20 64.44
N ARG A 435 32.71 27.16 64.79
CA ARG A 435 32.34 28.46 65.37
C ARG A 435 31.79 29.43 64.33
N ILE A 436 32.12 29.23 63.04
CA ILE A 436 31.67 30.08 61.98
C ILE A 436 30.31 29.56 61.45
N LYS A 437 29.31 30.46 61.42
CA LYS A 437 27.99 30.15 60.81
C LYS A 437 27.98 30.60 59.36
N GLN A 438 27.49 29.71 58.54
CA GLN A 438 27.21 29.93 57.11
C GLN A 438 25.70 30.06 56.93
N TYR A 439 25.30 31.06 56.21
CA TYR A 439 23.93 31.35 55.84
C TYR A 439 23.75 31.08 54.35
N SER A 440 22.71 30.34 54.03
CA SER A 440 22.39 30.02 52.65
C SER A 440 20.87 30.08 52.46
N ILE A 441 20.44 30.27 51.23
CA ILE A 441 19.04 30.17 50.88
C ILE A 441 18.75 28.77 50.35
N ASN A 442 17.57 28.24 50.65
CA ASN A 442 17.15 26.95 50.10
C ASN A 442 16.98 27.06 48.59
N GLN A 443 18.02 26.66 47.84
CA GLN A 443 18.08 26.80 46.37
C GLN A 443 16.97 26.01 45.64
N LYS A 444 16.35 25.02 46.30
CA LYS A 444 15.20 24.33 45.73
C LYS A 444 13.97 25.24 45.59
N LEU A 445 13.88 26.26 46.41
CA LEU A 445 12.79 27.22 46.43
C LEU A 445 13.03 28.46 45.58
N PHE A 446 14.24 28.73 45.13
CA PHE A 446 14.58 29.89 44.29
C PHE A 446 14.94 29.54 42.87
N ASN A 447 14.58 30.43 41.95
CA ASN A 447 15.16 30.43 40.62
C ASN A 447 16.55 31.10 40.72
N LYS A 448 17.58 30.42 40.23
CA LYS A 448 18.84 31.11 39.93
C LYS A 448 18.54 32.09 38.80
N SER A 449 18.80 33.36 39.04
CA SER A 449 18.69 34.44 38.03
C SER A 449 19.67 34.21 36.89
#